data_ab02c5373892cee520a030e02e75c31f
#
_entry.id   ab02c5373892cee520a030e02e75c31f
#
_cell.length_a   1.000
_cell.length_b   1.000
_cell.length_c   1.000
_cell.angle_alpha   90.00
_cell.angle_beta   90.00
_cell.angle_gamma   90.00
#
_symmetry.space_group_name_H-M   'P 1'
#
loop_
_entity.id
_entity.type
_entity.pdbx_description
1 polymer ?
#
loop_
_entity_poly.entity_id
_entity_poly.type
_entity_poly.pdbx_seq_one_letter_code
_entity_poly.pdbx_strand_id
1 'polypeptide(L)'
;IAMIAAALRKQKMAFDYATTSEIPGLDKHLHFSYEARIALIEGDEHITSVIEKRSQLEFYRPHIAIMTNLNWDSSQDHDSPEAYMSTYRCFSTSIEREGKLIYYGGDPVIGELVQDIRNDITAIPFEGHPIVEEEGQVYLDTRYGKYPIRILNHHFLININAARLACRQLGIKDADFYQAVSEFTLALSL
;
A
#
# COMPACT_ATOMS: atom_id res chain seq x y z
N ILE A 1 3.64 -1.72 2.86
CA ILE A 1 3.44 -2.77 3.90
C ILE A 1 4.15 -2.40 5.20
N ALA A 2 5.47 -2.10 5.24
CA ALA A 2 6.26 -1.85 6.46
C ALA A 2 5.59 -0.87 7.44
N MET A 3 5.13 0.27 6.95
CA MET A 3 4.49 1.31 7.78
C MET A 3 3.15 0.87 8.39
N ILE A 4 2.36 0.09 7.64
CA ILE A 4 1.11 -0.49 8.15
C ILE A 4 1.43 -1.51 9.24
N ALA A 5 2.40 -2.39 9.01
CA ALA A 5 2.86 -3.37 10.00
C ALA A 5 3.38 -2.71 11.27
N ALA A 6 4.17 -1.62 11.16
CA ALA A 6 4.65 -0.85 12.31
C ALA A 6 3.49 -0.26 13.12
N ALA A 7 2.48 0.30 12.45
CA ALA A 7 1.29 0.85 13.10
C ALA A 7 0.46 -0.23 13.80
N LEU A 8 0.22 -1.39 13.15
CA LEU A 8 -0.51 -2.51 13.74
C LEU A 8 0.21 -3.06 14.97
N ARG A 9 1.53 -3.23 14.91
CA ARG A 9 2.33 -3.69 16.06
C ARG A 9 2.25 -2.72 17.23
N LYS A 10 2.36 -1.42 16.97
CA LYS A 10 2.25 -0.41 18.02
C LYS A 10 0.90 -0.45 18.72
N GLN A 11 -0.17 -0.76 17.98
CA GLN A 11 -1.52 -0.93 18.50
C GLN A 11 -1.78 -2.35 19.07
N LYS A 12 -0.77 -3.24 19.07
CA LYS A 12 -0.88 -4.64 19.52
C LYS A 12 -1.98 -5.41 18.78
N MET A 13 -2.24 -5.07 17.53
CA MET A 13 -3.18 -5.77 16.67
C MET A 13 -2.47 -6.93 15.98
N ALA A 14 -3.03 -8.14 16.09
CA ALA A 14 -2.52 -9.31 15.39
C ALA A 14 -2.79 -9.17 13.89
N PHE A 15 -1.80 -9.51 13.06
CA PHE A 15 -1.91 -9.54 11.61
C PHE A 15 -1.04 -10.62 11.00
N ASP A 16 -1.53 -11.17 9.90
CA ASP A 16 -0.79 -12.05 9.01
C ASP A 16 -0.17 -11.25 7.88
N TYR A 17 0.82 -11.81 7.18
CA TYR A 17 1.38 -11.17 6.01
C TYR A 17 2.01 -12.14 5.03
N ALA A 18 2.02 -11.74 3.77
CA ALA A 18 2.78 -12.36 2.70
C ALA A 18 3.45 -11.27 1.88
N THR A 19 4.76 -11.38 1.66
CA THR A 19 5.58 -10.40 0.92
C THR A 19 6.49 -11.11 -0.06
N THR A 20 6.79 -10.46 -1.17
CA THR A 20 7.73 -10.96 -2.20
C THR A 20 9.15 -10.48 -1.94
N SER A 21 9.29 -9.40 -1.19
CA SER A 21 10.57 -8.76 -0.83
C SER A 21 10.79 -8.75 0.68
N GLU A 22 12.04 -8.52 1.09
CA GLU A 22 12.37 -8.26 2.49
C GLU A 22 11.77 -6.92 2.93
N ILE A 23 10.94 -6.97 3.95
CA ILE A 23 10.28 -5.78 4.51
C ILE A 23 10.90 -5.46 5.88
N PRO A 24 11.43 -4.26 6.07
CA PRO A 24 11.98 -3.85 7.36
C PRO A 24 10.99 -4.09 8.50
N GLY A 25 11.46 -4.78 9.54
CA GLY A 25 10.64 -5.11 10.70
C GLY A 25 9.79 -6.38 10.55
N LEU A 26 9.81 -7.09 9.42
CA LEU A 26 9.23 -8.43 9.27
C LEU A 26 10.35 -9.46 9.15
N ASP A 27 10.32 -10.51 9.97
CA ASP A 27 11.41 -11.49 10.06
C ASP A 27 11.40 -12.53 8.93
N LYS A 28 10.28 -12.65 8.22
CA LYS A 28 10.05 -13.64 7.15
C LYS A 28 9.19 -13.03 6.05
N HIS A 29 9.14 -13.70 4.91
CA HIS A 29 8.23 -13.32 3.82
C HIS A 29 6.78 -13.74 4.07
N LEU A 30 6.55 -14.68 4.99
CA LEU A 30 5.25 -15.25 5.23
C LEU A 30 5.02 -15.50 6.72
N HIS A 31 3.87 -15.06 7.22
CA HIS A 31 3.39 -15.35 8.56
C HIS A 31 1.88 -15.57 8.54
N PHE A 32 1.42 -16.68 9.09
CA PHE A 32 0.01 -16.97 9.29
C PHE A 32 -0.26 -17.44 10.72
N SER A 33 -1.36 -16.97 11.28
CA SER A 33 -1.83 -17.32 12.60
C SER A 33 -3.34 -17.57 12.60
N TYR A 34 -3.84 -18.24 13.63
CA TYR A 34 -5.29 -18.43 13.80
C TYR A 34 -5.99 -17.20 14.41
N GLU A 35 -5.23 -16.27 14.98
CA GLU A 35 -5.76 -15.14 15.75
C GLU A 35 -5.91 -13.87 14.93
N ALA A 36 -5.15 -13.75 13.84
CA ALA A 36 -5.14 -12.56 13.02
C ALA A 36 -6.44 -12.45 12.18
N ARG A 37 -7.02 -11.25 12.19
CA ARG A 37 -8.17 -10.89 11.34
C ARG A 37 -7.77 -9.97 10.19
N ILE A 38 -6.51 -9.59 10.13
CA ILE A 38 -5.93 -8.70 9.14
C ILE A 38 -4.83 -9.47 8.44
N ALA A 39 -4.83 -9.45 7.12
CA ALA A 39 -3.74 -9.96 6.30
C ALA A 39 -3.19 -8.82 5.43
N LEU A 40 -1.88 -8.62 5.48
CA LEU A 40 -1.14 -7.69 4.62
C LEU A 40 -0.49 -8.50 3.50
N ILE A 41 -0.97 -8.30 2.27
CA ILE A 41 -0.43 -8.98 1.10
C ILE A 41 0.30 -7.96 0.22
N GLU A 42 1.56 -8.23 -0.13
CA GLU A 42 2.23 -7.48 -1.17
C GLU A 42 1.67 -7.89 -2.52
N GLY A 43 1.11 -6.91 -3.24
CA GLY A 43 0.58 -7.15 -4.58
C GLY A 43 1.75 -7.36 -5.55
N ASP A 44 1.67 -8.45 -6.31
CA ASP A 44 2.67 -8.82 -7.30
C ASP A 44 1.97 -9.10 -8.62
N GLU A 45 2.34 -8.36 -9.66
CA GLU A 45 1.80 -8.53 -11.02
C GLU A 45 2.42 -9.70 -11.80
N HIS A 46 3.44 -10.34 -11.25
CA HIS A 46 4.11 -11.45 -11.95
C HIS A 46 3.15 -12.58 -12.33
N ILE A 47 3.46 -13.21 -13.46
CA ILE A 47 2.67 -14.33 -13.98
C ILE A 47 2.95 -15.60 -13.16
N THR A 48 1.90 -16.21 -12.61
CA THR A 48 2.01 -17.39 -11.74
C THR A 48 2.43 -18.66 -12.50
N SER A 49 2.13 -18.72 -13.78
CA SER A 49 2.31 -19.93 -14.60
C SER A 49 2.55 -19.56 -16.05
N VAL A 50 3.58 -20.14 -16.64
CA VAL A 50 3.85 -20.03 -18.10
C VAL A 50 2.70 -20.60 -18.94
N ILE A 51 1.94 -21.54 -18.38
CA ILE A 51 0.83 -22.19 -19.08
C ILE A 51 -0.45 -21.34 -19.03
N GLU A 52 -0.80 -20.81 -17.86
CA GLU A 52 -2.04 -20.06 -17.68
C GLU A 52 -1.89 -18.57 -18.00
N LYS A 53 -0.67 -18.05 -18.01
CA LYS A 53 -0.36 -16.62 -18.21
C LYS A 53 -1.23 -15.66 -17.39
N ARG A 54 -1.58 -16.06 -16.16
CA ARG A 54 -2.39 -15.26 -15.24
C ARG A 54 -1.50 -14.62 -14.18
N SER A 55 -1.74 -13.35 -13.90
CA SER A 55 -1.06 -12.64 -12.83
C SER A 55 -1.53 -13.11 -11.44
N GLN A 56 -0.64 -13.05 -10.46
CA GLN A 56 -1.00 -13.28 -9.05
C GLN A 56 -2.10 -12.34 -8.57
N LEU A 57 -2.13 -11.11 -9.07
CA LEU A 57 -3.15 -10.12 -8.73
C LEU A 57 -4.59 -10.60 -9.00
N GLU A 58 -4.79 -11.47 -9.98
CA GLU A 58 -6.12 -11.99 -10.33
C GLU A 58 -6.71 -12.93 -9.26
N PHE A 59 -5.87 -13.49 -8.38
CA PHE A 59 -6.28 -14.42 -7.33
C PHE A 59 -6.57 -13.73 -6.00
N TYR A 60 -6.14 -12.48 -5.83
CA TYR A 60 -6.41 -11.73 -4.61
C TYR A 60 -7.84 -11.20 -4.60
N ARG A 61 -8.45 -11.23 -3.43
CA ARG A 61 -9.78 -10.66 -3.15
C ARG A 61 -9.67 -9.70 -1.97
N PRO A 62 -9.03 -8.54 -2.14
CA PRO A 62 -8.81 -7.65 -1.03
C PRO A 62 -10.09 -6.92 -0.61
N HIS A 63 -10.28 -6.71 0.69
CA HIS A 63 -11.26 -5.75 1.20
C HIS A 63 -10.78 -4.31 1.06
N ILE A 64 -9.46 -4.12 1.11
CA ILE A 64 -8.78 -2.83 0.94
C ILE A 64 -7.63 -3.04 -0.03
N ALA A 65 -7.73 -2.46 -1.21
CA ALA A 65 -6.65 -2.41 -2.18
C ALA A 65 -5.95 -1.05 -2.13
N ILE A 66 -4.64 -1.04 -2.39
CA ILE A 66 -3.84 0.19 -2.47
C ILE A 66 -3.10 0.18 -3.81
N MET A 67 -3.24 1.26 -4.58
CA MET A 67 -2.50 1.50 -5.82
C MET A 67 -1.74 2.82 -5.72
N THR A 68 -0.42 2.76 -5.79
CA THR A 68 0.45 3.95 -5.64
C THR A 68 1.05 4.44 -6.95
N ASN A 69 1.19 3.57 -7.92
CA ASN A 69 1.64 3.88 -9.28
C ASN A 69 1.32 2.70 -10.22
N LEU A 70 1.14 2.99 -11.50
CA LEU A 70 1.02 2.00 -12.58
C LEU A 70 1.96 2.39 -13.71
N ASN A 71 3.14 1.79 -13.75
CA ASN A 71 4.14 2.03 -14.78
C ASN A 71 4.54 0.72 -15.44
N TRP A 72 4.08 0.51 -16.65
CA TRP A 72 4.53 -0.61 -17.47
C TRP A 72 5.90 -0.31 -18.07
N ASP A 73 6.77 -1.29 -18.09
CA ASP A 73 7.97 -1.30 -18.92
C ASP A 73 8.16 -2.68 -19.59
N SER A 74 8.95 -2.71 -20.67
CA SER A 74 9.14 -3.90 -21.48
C SER A 74 9.95 -5.02 -20.81
N SER A 75 10.46 -4.81 -19.60
CA SER A 75 11.17 -5.82 -18.81
C SER A 75 10.22 -6.66 -17.93
N GLN A 76 8.94 -6.26 -17.86
CA GLN A 76 7.91 -6.96 -17.10
C GLN A 76 7.36 -8.17 -17.87
N ASP A 77 6.71 -9.09 -17.15
CA ASP A 77 6.16 -10.34 -17.70
C ASP A 77 4.99 -10.14 -18.68
N HIS A 78 4.52 -8.91 -18.85
CA HIS A 78 3.40 -8.57 -19.71
C HIS A 78 3.86 -8.20 -21.13
N ASP A 79 3.31 -8.86 -22.12
CA ASP A 79 3.67 -8.70 -23.54
C ASP A 79 3.37 -7.29 -24.11
N SER A 80 2.52 -6.51 -23.44
CA SER A 80 2.16 -5.14 -23.86
C SER A 80 1.60 -4.28 -22.72
N PRO A 81 1.55 -2.94 -22.89
CA PRO A 81 0.86 -2.06 -21.95
C PRO A 81 -0.61 -2.42 -21.74
N GLU A 82 -1.30 -2.86 -22.79
CA GLU A 82 -2.72 -3.26 -22.73
C GLU A 82 -2.91 -4.53 -21.90
N ALA A 83 -2.01 -5.52 -22.03
CA ALA A 83 -2.01 -6.73 -21.21
C ALA A 83 -1.79 -6.40 -19.72
N TYR A 84 -0.82 -5.51 -19.45
CA TYR A 84 -0.57 -5.00 -18.11
C TYR A 84 -1.80 -4.31 -17.51
N MET A 85 -2.43 -3.39 -18.24
CA MET A 85 -3.63 -2.71 -17.80
C MET A 85 -4.82 -3.65 -17.60
N SER A 86 -4.94 -4.69 -18.44
CA SER A 86 -5.98 -5.71 -18.28
C SER A 86 -5.86 -6.43 -16.94
N THR A 87 -4.64 -6.74 -16.49
CA THR A 87 -4.38 -7.34 -15.17
C THR A 87 -4.89 -6.47 -14.03
N TYR A 88 -4.63 -5.17 -14.08
CA TYR A 88 -5.11 -4.25 -13.05
C TYR A 88 -6.61 -3.99 -13.10
N ARG A 89 -7.24 -4.03 -14.30
CA ARG A 89 -8.70 -4.04 -14.41
C ARG A 89 -9.30 -5.30 -13.77
N CYS A 90 -8.73 -6.48 -14.05
CA CYS A 90 -9.15 -7.73 -13.39
C CYS A 90 -8.99 -7.63 -11.87
N PHE A 91 -7.85 -7.11 -11.39
CA PHE A 91 -7.62 -6.92 -9.96
C PHE A 91 -8.65 -5.97 -9.34
N SER A 92 -8.96 -4.84 -9.97
CA SER A 92 -9.96 -3.90 -9.44
C SER A 92 -11.36 -4.53 -9.35
N THR A 93 -11.70 -5.44 -10.27
CA THR A 93 -12.97 -6.18 -10.22
C THR A 93 -12.98 -7.28 -9.16
N SER A 94 -11.81 -7.76 -8.72
CA SER A 94 -11.66 -8.79 -7.68
C SER A 94 -11.80 -8.26 -6.25
N ILE A 95 -11.76 -6.94 -6.06
CA ILE A 95 -11.99 -6.30 -4.75
C ILE A 95 -13.32 -6.78 -4.19
N GLU A 96 -13.36 -7.20 -2.92
CA GLU A 96 -14.57 -7.71 -2.29
C GLU A 96 -15.72 -6.67 -2.31
N ARG A 97 -16.96 -7.15 -2.20
CA ARG A 97 -18.13 -6.27 -2.21
C ARG A 97 -18.04 -5.28 -1.06
N GLU A 98 -18.41 -4.01 -1.33
CA GLU A 98 -18.29 -2.91 -0.38
C GLU A 98 -16.84 -2.61 0.05
N GLY A 99 -15.88 -3.15 -0.70
CA GLY A 99 -14.46 -2.94 -0.48
C GLY A 99 -14.00 -1.53 -0.84
N LYS A 100 -12.71 -1.28 -0.68
CA LYS A 100 -12.12 0.04 -0.87
C LYS A 100 -10.88 -0.03 -1.76
N LEU A 101 -10.77 0.93 -2.67
CA LEU A 101 -9.58 1.19 -3.45
C LEU A 101 -9.00 2.53 -3.03
N ILE A 102 -7.85 2.50 -2.35
CA ILE A 102 -7.04 3.68 -2.00
C ILE A 102 -6.05 3.88 -3.14
N TYR A 103 -6.08 5.03 -3.81
CA TYR A 103 -5.27 5.22 -5.00
C TYR A 103 -4.62 6.60 -5.08
N TYR A 104 -3.42 6.66 -5.65
CA TYR A 104 -2.71 7.91 -5.86
C TYR A 104 -3.36 8.71 -6.99
N GLY A 105 -3.92 9.88 -6.65
CA GLY A 105 -4.64 10.75 -7.58
C GLY A 105 -3.74 11.46 -8.59
N GLY A 106 -2.44 11.53 -8.33
CA GLY A 106 -1.46 12.11 -9.26
C GLY A 106 -1.04 11.18 -10.41
N ASP A 107 -1.47 9.91 -10.42
CA ASP A 107 -1.21 8.97 -11.51
C ASP A 107 -2.41 8.95 -12.49
N PRO A 108 -2.24 9.44 -13.73
CA PRO A 108 -3.32 9.49 -14.70
C PRO A 108 -3.81 8.11 -15.14
N VAL A 109 -2.94 7.10 -15.13
CA VAL A 109 -3.27 5.73 -15.55
C VAL A 109 -4.19 5.08 -14.51
N ILE A 110 -3.92 5.28 -13.22
CA ILE A 110 -4.83 4.87 -12.15
C ILE A 110 -6.15 5.65 -12.25
N GLY A 111 -6.08 6.95 -12.56
CA GLY A 111 -7.25 7.79 -12.74
C GLY A 111 -8.22 7.27 -13.79
N GLU A 112 -7.72 6.77 -14.92
CA GLU A 112 -8.54 6.13 -15.97
C GLU A 112 -9.14 4.81 -15.46
N LEU A 113 -8.37 3.97 -14.81
CA LEU A 113 -8.83 2.69 -14.29
C LEU A 113 -9.98 2.85 -13.27
N VAL A 114 -9.91 3.89 -12.45
CA VAL A 114 -10.92 4.15 -11.41
C VAL A 114 -12.27 4.60 -11.99
N GLN A 115 -12.30 5.18 -13.21
CA GLN A 115 -13.57 5.57 -13.86
C GLN A 115 -14.48 4.35 -14.14
N ASP A 116 -13.89 3.19 -14.37
CA ASP A 116 -14.60 1.96 -14.69
C ASP A 116 -14.78 1.02 -13.47
N ILE A 117 -14.46 1.50 -12.25
CA ILE A 117 -14.57 0.68 -11.06
C ILE A 117 -16.03 0.38 -10.72
N ARG A 118 -16.30 -0.79 -10.14
CA ARG A 118 -17.65 -1.18 -9.71
C ARG A 118 -18.23 -0.16 -8.72
N ASN A 119 -19.52 0.12 -8.85
CA ASN A 119 -20.25 1.12 -8.03
C ASN A 119 -20.33 0.76 -6.53
N ASP A 120 -20.13 -0.50 -6.17
CA ASP A 120 -20.11 -0.97 -4.78
C ASP A 120 -18.73 -0.82 -4.12
N ILE A 121 -17.71 -0.36 -4.85
CA ILE A 121 -16.37 -0.10 -4.33
C ILE A 121 -16.21 1.39 -3.99
N THR A 122 -15.70 1.67 -2.82
CA THR A 122 -15.37 3.05 -2.43
C THR A 122 -13.97 3.39 -2.91
N ALA A 123 -13.87 4.25 -3.93
CA ALA A 123 -12.60 4.78 -4.40
C ALA A 123 -12.16 5.98 -3.54
N ILE A 124 -10.95 5.92 -2.99
CA ILE A 124 -10.39 6.94 -2.07
C ILE A 124 -9.11 7.50 -2.69
N PRO A 125 -9.18 8.67 -3.36
CA PRO A 125 -7.99 9.33 -3.90
C PRO A 125 -7.12 9.91 -2.78
N PHE A 126 -5.81 9.93 -3.01
CA PHE A 126 -4.88 10.61 -2.13
C PHE A 126 -3.71 11.24 -2.90
N GLU A 127 -3.06 12.20 -2.27
CA GLU A 127 -1.84 12.86 -2.74
C GLU A 127 -0.66 12.51 -1.81
N GLY A 128 0.55 12.90 -2.21
CA GLY A 128 1.72 12.77 -1.36
C GLY A 128 1.53 13.52 -0.03
N HIS A 129 2.09 13.00 1.04
CA HIS A 129 1.96 13.61 2.36
C HIS A 129 2.77 14.93 2.43
N PRO A 130 2.20 16.03 2.95
CA PRO A 130 2.94 17.27 3.14
C PRO A 130 4.04 17.12 4.20
N ILE A 131 5.15 17.81 3.98
CA ILE A 131 6.29 17.84 4.89
C ILE A 131 6.72 19.27 5.16
N VAL A 132 7.45 19.46 6.25
CA VAL A 132 8.18 20.67 6.57
C VAL A 132 9.60 20.30 7.00
N GLU A 133 10.57 21.11 6.60
CA GLU A 133 11.96 20.97 7.00
C GLU A 133 12.32 22.10 7.99
N GLU A 134 12.87 21.75 9.14
CA GLU A 134 13.33 22.67 10.16
C GLU A 134 14.68 22.21 10.69
N GLU A 135 15.66 23.10 10.68
CA GLU A 135 17.02 22.85 11.17
C GLU A 135 17.68 21.57 10.61
N GLY A 136 17.38 21.24 9.34
CA GLY A 136 17.91 20.05 8.68
C GLY A 136 17.19 18.73 9.04
N GLN A 137 16.11 18.79 9.82
CA GLN A 137 15.24 17.67 10.12
C GLN A 137 13.92 17.78 9.33
N VAL A 138 13.51 16.70 8.69
CA VAL A 138 12.23 16.61 7.98
C VAL A 138 11.14 16.10 8.91
N TYR A 139 9.97 16.74 8.83
CA TYR A 139 8.79 16.37 9.61
C TYR A 139 7.59 16.16 8.70
N LEU A 140 6.74 15.21 9.03
CA LEU A 140 5.37 15.17 8.52
C LEU A 140 4.59 16.34 9.08
N ASP A 141 4.04 17.19 8.21
CA ASP A 141 3.20 18.31 8.61
C ASP A 141 1.75 17.85 8.76
N THR A 142 1.24 17.85 9.98
CA THR A 142 -0.07 17.31 10.27
C THR A 142 -0.88 18.22 11.18
N ARG A 143 -2.20 18.08 11.18
CA ARG A 143 -3.08 18.77 12.15
C ARG A 143 -2.87 18.33 13.60
N TYR A 144 -2.13 17.24 13.84
CA TYR A 144 -1.82 16.73 15.18
C TYR A 144 -0.43 17.14 15.68
N GLY A 145 0.29 17.92 14.88
CA GLY A 145 1.65 18.34 15.14
C GLY A 145 2.63 17.85 14.08
N LYS A 146 3.90 18.08 14.33
CA LYS A 146 5.01 17.68 13.46
C LYS A 146 5.63 16.39 13.97
N TYR A 147 5.75 15.39 13.10
CA TYR A 147 6.37 14.11 13.42
C TYR A 147 7.68 13.99 12.64
N PRO A 148 8.82 13.86 13.32
CA PRO A 148 10.11 13.72 12.63
C PRO A 148 10.15 12.40 11.87
N ILE A 149 10.67 12.47 10.65
CA ILE A 149 10.83 11.28 9.80
C ILE A 149 12.18 11.29 9.10
N ARG A 150 12.57 10.11 8.63
CA ARG A 150 13.61 9.95 7.62
C ARG A 150 12.94 9.56 6.30
N ILE A 151 13.19 10.33 5.24
CA ILE A 151 12.72 9.99 3.89
C ILE A 151 13.62 8.90 3.32
N LEU A 152 13.02 7.79 2.88
CA LEU A 152 13.75 6.62 2.41
C LEU A 152 13.96 6.63 0.90
N ASN A 153 12.98 7.15 0.14
CA ASN A 153 13.04 7.19 -1.33
C ASN A 153 12.03 8.21 -1.89
N HIS A 154 12.04 8.39 -3.21
CA HIS A 154 11.19 9.36 -3.91
C HIS A 154 9.67 9.14 -3.69
N HIS A 155 9.22 7.88 -3.63
CA HIS A 155 7.80 7.55 -3.43
C HIS A 155 7.37 7.47 -1.96
N PHE A 156 8.28 7.77 -1.04
CA PHE A 156 8.05 7.57 0.38
C PHE A 156 6.83 8.35 0.91
N LEU A 157 6.64 9.59 0.48
CA LEU A 157 5.53 10.43 0.93
C LEU A 157 4.17 9.96 0.37
N ILE A 158 4.16 9.43 -0.84
CA ILE A 158 2.99 8.77 -1.44
C ILE A 158 2.63 7.55 -0.58
N ASN A 159 3.62 6.70 -0.31
CA ASN A 159 3.43 5.47 0.48
C ASN A 159 2.98 5.73 1.93
N ILE A 160 3.45 6.81 2.57
CA ILE A 160 2.99 7.21 3.91
C ILE A 160 1.48 7.50 3.89
N ASN A 161 1.03 8.31 2.94
CA ASN A 161 -0.36 8.72 2.93
C ASN A 161 -1.30 7.55 2.57
N ALA A 162 -0.88 6.68 1.66
CA ALA A 162 -1.57 5.43 1.36
C ALA A 162 -1.70 4.54 2.61
N ALA A 163 -0.58 4.32 3.31
CA ALA A 163 -0.55 3.51 4.54
C ALA A 163 -1.41 4.10 5.65
N ARG A 164 -1.41 5.43 5.81
CA ARG A 164 -2.28 6.14 6.77
C ARG A 164 -3.76 5.89 6.49
N LEU A 165 -4.16 6.04 5.22
CA LEU A 165 -5.55 5.81 4.83
C LEU A 165 -5.97 4.35 5.03
N ALA A 166 -5.10 3.39 4.73
CA ALA A 166 -5.36 1.98 5.01
C ALA A 166 -5.50 1.73 6.53
N CYS A 167 -4.58 2.25 7.34
CA CYS A 167 -4.64 2.15 8.80
C CYS A 167 -5.93 2.74 9.37
N ARG A 168 -6.40 3.86 8.81
CA ARG A 168 -7.70 4.45 9.19
C ARG A 168 -8.87 3.49 8.92
N GLN A 169 -8.85 2.74 7.81
CA GLN A 169 -9.87 1.74 7.53
C GLN A 169 -9.82 0.55 8.52
N LEU A 170 -8.64 0.30 9.10
CA LEU A 170 -8.43 -0.72 10.14
C LEU A 170 -8.73 -0.20 11.56
N GLY A 171 -9.21 1.04 11.70
CA GLY A 171 -9.57 1.64 12.99
C GLY A 171 -8.42 2.31 13.74
N ILE A 172 -7.24 2.44 13.13
CA ILE A 172 -6.10 3.15 13.73
C ILE A 172 -6.27 4.66 13.52
N LYS A 173 -6.14 5.42 14.59
CA LYS A 173 -6.21 6.90 14.52
C LYS A 173 -4.98 7.45 13.82
N ASP A 174 -5.15 8.53 13.07
CA ASP A 174 -4.05 9.18 12.34
C ASP A 174 -2.86 9.56 13.25
N ALA A 175 -3.13 10.09 14.44
CA ALA A 175 -2.06 10.46 15.38
C ALA A 175 -1.22 9.25 15.81
N ASP A 176 -1.86 8.11 16.08
CA ASP A 176 -1.17 6.86 16.44
C ASP A 176 -0.36 6.32 15.27
N PHE A 177 -0.90 6.44 14.05
CA PHE A 177 -0.20 6.08 12.82
C PHE A 177 1.07 6.94 12.63
N TYR A 178 0.95 8.27 12.74
CA TYR A 178 2.09 9.17 12.57
C TYR A 178 3.19 8.90 13.59
N GLN A 179 2.83 8.64 14.83
CA GLN A 179 3.80 8.29 15.85
C GLN A 179 4.50 6.97 15.53
N ALA A 180 3.76 5.95 15.09
CA ALA A 180 4.33 4.66 14.71
C ALA A 180 5.31 4.78 13.54
N VAL A 181 4.94 5.54 12.50
CA VAL A 181 5.80 5.75 11.31
C VAL A 181 7.03 6.58 11.63
N SER A 182 6.90 7.62 12.45
CA SER A 182 8.04 8.42 12.93
C SER A 182 9.05 7.51 13.64
N GLU A 183 8.63 6.76 14.64
CA GLU A 183 9.50 5.84 15.37
C GLU A 183 10.14 4.79 14.44
N PHE A 184 9.34 4.21 13.55
CA PHE A 184 9.80 3.21 12.59
C PHE A 184 10.89 3.77 11.67
N THR A 185 10.67 4.93 11.05
CA THR A 185 11.63 5.50 10.09
C THR A 185 12.92 5.96 10.74
N LEU A 186 12.85 6.46 11.97
CA LEU A 186 14.02 6.88 12.72
C LEU A 186 14.86 5.70 13.24
N ALA A 187 14.22 4.54 13.49
CA ALA A 187 14.88 3.33 13.92
C ALA A 187 15.58 2.54 12.80
N LEU A 188 15.27 2.84 11.52
CA LEU A 188 15.95 2.20 10.40
C LEU A 188 17.40 2.64 10.34
N SER A 189 18.32 1.69 10.52
CA SER A 189 19.75 1.89 10.22
C SER A 189 19.93 2.09 8.72
N LEU A 190 20.75 3.04 8.33
CA LEU A 190 21.22 3.20 6.94
C LEU A 190 22.31 2.19 6.66
#